data_f1135cec392f98267938fa2be3246d28
#
_entry.id   f1135cec392f98267938fa2be3246d28
#
_cell.length_a   1.000
_cell.length_b   1.000
_cell.length_c   1.000
_cell.angle_alpha   90.00
_cell.angle_beta   90.00
_cell.angle_gamma   90.00
#
_symmetry.space_group_name_H-M   'P 1'
#
loop_
_entity.id
_entity.type
_entity.pdbx_description
1 polymer ?
#
loop_
_entity_poly.entity_id
_entity_poly.type
_entity_poly.pdbx_seq_one_letter_code
_entity_poly.pdbx_strand_id
1 'polypeptide(L)'
;MDVIAGDFRELGYAIVANDALQSLIKDVRAKFERHFIPRFGDDTTRNRNIIKLLAEDVDVKRFFCSPDLTAALDRHLGIAMPVQTGPIVTHYTANDRIGNNYGLPYHQDWPSMGTSSRAVIAWTSIADVRKGAPGLSIVPGSHLRGLWPGKQTDRGYVLDDQAIDGACDLEIDAGHVLFMSPYLVHRTLTSEVTDWKLSLSCRFDDFSCDQWSRRGFVSAYRTAVDRQVYLSGF
;
A
#
# COMPACT_ATOMS: atom_id res chain seq x y z
N MET A 1 -4.24 17.72 -7.71
CA MET A 1 -4.48 16.95 -6.47
C MET A 1 -4.21 17.83 -5.28
N ASP A 2 -5.10 17.85 -4.32
CA ASP A 2 -4.97 18.63 -3.09
C ASP A 2 -4.80 17.68 -1.91
N VAL A 3 -3.94 18.06 -0.95
CA VAL A 3 -3.83 17.33 0.32
C VAL A 3 -5.07 17.66 1.13
N ILE A 4 -5.81 16.62 1.50
CA ILE A 4 -7.04 16.74 2.28
C ILE A 4 -6.86 16.32 3.74
N ALA A 5 -5.80 15.54 4.02
CA ALA A 5 -5.43 15.14 5.39
C ALA A 5 -3.95 14.71 5.45
N GLY A 6 -3.37 14.85 6.63
CA GLY A 6 -1.98 14.45 6.93
C GLY A 6 -0.94 15.46 6.50
N ASP A 7 0.30 15.17 6.86
CA ASP A 7 1.53 15.82 6.43
C ASP A 7 2.61 14.75 6.29
N PHE A 8 3.11 14.56 5.08
CA PHE A 8 4.04 13.45 4.82
C PHE A 8 5.36 13.60 5.58
N ARG A 9 5.86 14.82 5.78
CA ARG A 9 7.13 15.05 6.46
C ARG A 9 7.03 14.84 7.96
N GLU A 10 5.95 15.35 8.58
CA GLU A 10 5.77 15.29 10.02
C GLU A 10 5.10 14.00 10.47
N LEU A 11 4.11 13.53 9.72
CA LEU A 11 3.27 12.40 10.11
C LEU A 11 3.60 11.09 9.38
N GLY A 12 4.37 11.15 8.29
CA GLY A 12 4.73 9.97 7.47
C GLY A 12 3.65 9.54 6.49
N TYR A 13 2.58 10.32 6.36
CA TYR A 13 1.52 10.08 5.39
C TYR A 13 0.86 11.37 4.91
N ALA A 14 0.25 11.31 3.74
CA ALA A 14 -0.64 12.34 3.22
C ALA A 14 -1.77 11.70 2.41
N ILE A 15 -3.00 12.18 2.55
CA ILE A 15 -4.13 11.77 1.74
C ILE A 15 -4.42 12.87 0.74
N VAL A 16 -4.51 12.51 -0.54
CA VAL A 16 -4.79 13.43 -1.63
C VAL A 16 -6.04 13.00 -2.40
N ALA A 17 -6.79 13.99 -2.88
CA ALA A 17 -7.99 13.78 -3.68
C ALA A 17 -7.77 14.24 -5.13
N ASN A 18 -8.41 13.54 -6.08
CA ASN A 18 -8.46 13.91 -7.48
C ASN A 18 -9.66 13.24 -8.15
N ASP A 19 -10.55 14.03 -8.77
CA ASP A 19 -11.79 13.54 -9.35
C ASP A 19 -11.56 12.54 -10.51
N ALA A 20 -10.52 12.75 -11.32
CA ALA A 20 -10.21 11.85 -12.42
C ALA A 20 -9.77 10.47 -11.91
N LEU A 21 -8.95 10.42 -10.85
CA LEU A 21 -8.55 9.16 -10.22
C LEU A 21 -9.70 8.47 -9.51
N GLN A 22 -10.58 9.22 -8.85
CA GLN A 22 -11.80 8.67 -8.27
C GLN A 22 -12.71 8.05 -9.34
N SER A 23 -12.84 8.69 -10.51
CA SER A 23 -13.59 8.14 -11.63
C SER A 23 -13.01 6.80 -12.11
N LEU A 24 -11.69 6.72 -12.29
CA LEU A 24 -11.03 5.45 -12.65
C LEU A 24 -11.29 4.34 -11.62
N ILE A 25 -11.25 4.67 -10.35
CA ILE A 25 -11.51 3.68 -9.28
C ILE A 25 -12.97 3.21 -9.27
N LYS A 26 -13.94 4.08 -9.61
CA LYS A 26 -15.35 3.66 -9.78
C LYS A 26 -15.48 2.63 -10.90
N ASP A 27 -14.76 2.82 -12.02
CA ASP A 27 -14.76 1.87 -13.13
C ASP A 27 -14.09 0.55 -12.74
N VAL A 28 -12.96 0.60 -12.01
CA VAL A 28 -12.30 -0.59 -11.45
C VAL A 28 -13.23 -1.34 -10.51
N ARG A 29 -13.95 -0.65 -9.63
CA ARG A 29 -14.93 -1.24 -8.73
C ARG A 29 -16.05 -1.94 -9.50
N ALA A 30 -16.64 -1.28 -10.48
CA ALA A 30 -17.69 -1.86 -11.30
C ALA A 30 -17.22 -3.12 -12.05
N LYS A 31 -15.99 -3.14 -12.55
CA LYS A 31 -15.36 -4.33 -13.14
C LYS A 31 -15.17 -5.44 -12.11
N PHE A 32 -14.67 -5.10 -10.93
CA PHE A 32 -14.47 -6.07 -9.85
C PHE A 32 -15.78 -6.75 -9.46
N GLU A 33 -16.83 -5.97 -9.21
CA GLU A 33 -18.15 -6.48 -8.85
C GLU A 33 -18.76 -7.33 -9.97
N ARG A 34 -18.62 -6.91 -11.24
CA ARG A 34 -19.23 -7.60 -12.39
C ARG A 34 -18.47 -8.86 -12.81
N HIS A 35 -17.15 -8.83 -12.77
CA HIS A 35 -16.34 -9.86 -13.42
C HIS A 35 -15.51 -10.72 -12.46
N PHE A 36 -15.18 -10.22 -11.28
CA PHE A 36 -14.34 -10.94 -10.33
C PHE A 36 -15.18 -11.66 -9.27
N ILE A 37 -16.06 -10.95 -8.58
CA ILE A 37 -16.90 -11.51 -7.52
C ILE A 37 -17.67 -12.78 -7.99
N PRO A 38 -18.33 -12.79 -9.17
CA PRO A 38 -19.07 -13.98 -9.61
C PRO A 38 -18.19 -15.21 -9.90
N ARG A 39 -16.88 -15.06 -9.92
CA ARG A 39 -15.93 -16.16 -10.16
C ARG A 39 -15.36 -16.75 -8.88
N PHE A 40 -15.67 -16.15 -7.76
CA PHE A 40 -15.25 -16.66 -6.46
C PHE A 40 -16.02 -17.93 -6.11
N GLY A 41 -15.32 -18.86 -5.49
CA GLY A 41 -15.84 -20.13 -5.00
C GLY A 41 -15.27 -20.47 -3.63
N ASP A 42 -15.38 -21.72 -3.22
CA ASP A 42 -14.93 -22.15 -1.90
C ASP A 42 -13.40 -22.28 -1.75
N ASP A 43 -12.66 -22.29 -2.88
CA ASP A 43 -11.20 -22.32 -2.88
C ASP A 43 -10.61 -20.92 -2.69
N THR A 44 -10.20 -20.61 -1.47
CA THR A 44 -9.62 -19.32 -1.07
C THR A 44 -8.30 -19.01 -1.81
N THR A 45 -7.50 -20.03 -2.15
CA THR A 45 -6.25 -19.85 -2.90
C THR A 45 -6.53 -19.41 -4.33
N ARG A 46 -7.50 -20.05 -4.97
CA ARG A 46 -7.99 -19.67 -6.29
C ARG A 46 -8.55 -18.24 -6.29
N ASN A 47 -9.38 -17.91 -5.31
CA ASN A 47 -9.96 -16.58 -5.19
C ASN A 47 -8.88 -15.50 -5.06
N ARG A 48 -7.86 -15.73 -4.25
CA ARG A 48 -6.70 -14.81 -4.14
C ARG A 48 -5.98 -14.63 -5.46
N ASN A 49 -5.78 -15.71 -6.22
CA ASN A 49 -5.13 -15.61 -7.53
C ASN A 49 -6.00 -14.85 -8.52
N ILE A 50 -7.32 -15.00 -8.47
CA ILE A 50 -8.26 -14.20 -9.27
C ILE A 50 -8.14 -12.72 -8.90
N ILE A 51 -8.11 -12.38 -7.61
CA ILE A 51 -7.98 -10.99 -7.13
C ILE A 51 -6.66 -10.37 -7.61
N LYS A 52 -5.56 -11.11 -7.61
CA LYS A 52 -4.26 -10.62 -8.10
C LYS A 52 -4.30 -10.20 -9.57
N LEU A 53 -5.15 -10.82 -10.39
CA LEU A 53 -5.31 -10.44 -11.79
C LEU A 53 -5.85 -9.01 -11.97
N LEU A 54 -6.52 -8.46 -10.95
CA LEU A 54 -6.95 -7.06 -11.00
C LEU A 54 -5.77 -6.08 -11.11
N ALA A 55 -4.60 -6.43 -10.58
CA ALA A 55 -3.39 -5.61 -10.75
C ALA A 55 -2.96 -5.46 -12.22
N GLU A 56 -3.40 -6.37 -13.10
CA GLU A 56 -3.12 -6.34 -14.53
C GLU A 56 -4.18 -5.55 -15.33
N ASP A 57 -5.28 -5.15 -14.68
CA ASP A 57 -6.32 -4.35 -15.34
C ASP A 57 -5.77 -3.02 -15.84
N VAL A 58 -6.20 -2.62 -17.04
CA VAL A 58 -5.69 -1.43 -17.71
C VAL A 58 -6.02 -0.14 -16.93
N ASP A 59 -7.17 -0.06 -16.27
CA ASP A 59 -7.55 1.13 -15.52
C ASP A 59 -6.83 1.20 -14.18
N VAL A 60 -6.49 0.06 -13.57
CA VAL A 60 -5.60 0.01 -12.41
C VAL A 60 -4.20 0.51 -12.79
N LYS A 61 -3.68 0.08 -13.95
CA LYS A 61 -2.39 0.59 -14.45
C LYS A 61 -2.45 2.08 -14.78
N ARG A 62 -3.53 2.53 -15.44
CA ARG A 62 -3.76 3.96 -15.72
C ARG A 62 -3.79 4.79 -14.45
N PHE A 63 -4.40 4.29 -13.39
CA PHE A 63 -4.43 4.96 -12.10
C PHE A 63 -3.02 5.23 -11.58
N PHE A 64 -2.18 4.19 -11.46
CA PHE A 64 -0.83 4.32 -10.92
C PHE A 64 0.17 4.96 -11.87
N CYS A 65 -0.08 4.99 -13.17
CA CYS A 65 0.76 5.65 -14.17
C CYS A 65 0.21 7.02 -14.59
N SER A 66 -0.80 7.55 -13.92
CA SER A 66 -1.42 8.81 -14.33
C SER A 66 -0.48 10.00 -14.15
N PRO A 67 -0.50 10.99 -15.06
CA PRO A 67 0.24 12.23 -14.88
C PRO A 67 -0.13 12.96 -13.58
N ASP A 68 -1.39 12.87 -13.16
CA ASP A 68 -1.85 13.49 -11.92
C ASP A 68 -1.18 12.88 -10.68
N LEU A 69 -1.04 11.55 -10.64
CA LEU A 69 -0.36 10.87 -9.54
C LEU A 69 1.12 11.24 -9.50
N THR A 70 1.80 11.22 -10.66
CA THR A 70 3.22 11.57 -10.75
C THR A 70 3.47 13.03 -10.38
N ALA A 71 2.60 13.94 -10.81
CA ALA A 71 2.66 15.34 -10.40
C ALA A 71 2.41 15.54 -8.90
N ALA A 72 1.57 14.70 -8.29
CA ALA A 72 1.35 14.75 -6.84
C ALA A 72 2.57 14.23 -6.05
N LEU A 73 3.24 13.19 -6.54
CA LEU A 73 4.51 12.71 -5.97
C LEU A 73 5.59 13.78 -5.96
N ASP A 74 5.73 14.53 -7.06
CA ASP A 74 6.67 15.65 -7.12
C ASP A 74 6.24 16.79 -6.18
N ARG A 75 5.02 17.28 -6.32
CA ARG A 75 4.53 18.47 -5.62
C ARG A 75 4.52 18.32 -4.11
N HIS A 76 4.06 17.16 -3.62
CA HIS A 76 3.82 16.97 -2.17
C HIS A 76 4.97 16.24 -1.48
N LEU A 77 5.75 15.44 -2.22
CA LEU A 77 6.81 14.61 -1.64
C LEU A 77 8.20 14.96 -2.17
N GLY A 78 8.28 15.85 -3.17
CA GLY A 78 9.54 16.24 -3.82
C GLY A 78 10.20 15.09 -4.59
N ILE A 79 9.41 14.12 -5.06
CA ILE A 79 9.89 13.01 -5.91
C ILE A 79 9.77 13.46 -7.36
N ALA A 80 10.81 14.12 -7.85
CA ALA A 80 10.79 14.75 -9.16
C ALA A 80 10.87 13.76 -10.34
N MET A 81 11.47 12.60 -10.12
CA MET A 81 11.58 11.54 -11.12
C MET A 81 10.98 10.22 -10.60
N PRO A 82 9.65 10.17 -10.40
CA PRO A 82 9.02 9.00 -9.82
C PRO A 82 9.10 7.80 -10.75
N VAL A 83 9.56 6.68 -10.23
CA VAL A 83 9.58 5.39 -10.91
C VAL A 83 8.90 4.33 -10.06
N GLN A 84 8.14 3.48 -10.71
CA GLN A 84 7.54 2.32 -10.05
C GLN A 84 8.60 1.27 -9.79
N THR A 85 8.77 0.88 -8.52
CA THR A 85 9.85 -0.02 -8.09
C THR A 85 9.38 -1.44 -7.75
N GLY A 86 8.11 -1.75 -7.99
CA GLY A 86 7.58 -3.08 -7.72
C GLY A 86 6.21 -3.30 -8.37
N PRO A 87 5.63 -4.48 -8.20
CA PRO A 87 4.31 -4.79 -8.74
C PRO A 87 3.23 -3.96 -8.04
N ILE A 88 2.10 -3.77 -8.72
CA ILE A 88 0.87 -3.34 -8.07
C ILE A 88 0.37 -4.50 -7.20
N VAL A 89 0.12 -4.22 -5.94
CA VAL A 89 -0.34 -5.20 -4.96
C VAL A 89 -1.83 -5.00 -4.71
N THR A 90 -2.58 -6.09 -4.82
CA THR A 90 -4.00 -6.14 -4.46
C THR A 90 -4.12 -6.79 -3.07
N HIS A 91 -4.88 -6.19 -2.18
CA HIS A 91 -5.13 -6.73 -0.86
C HIS A 91 -6.63 -6.72 -0.54
N TYR A 92 -7.21 -7.92 -0.53
CA TYR A 92 -8.62 -8.12 -0.19
C TYR A 92 -8.75 -8.54 1.26
N THR A 93 -9.58 -7.84 1.99
CA THR A 93 -9.90 -8.12 3.38
C THR A 93 -11.41 -8.20 3.50
N ALA A 94 -11.92 -9.31 3.97
CA ALA A 94 -13.34 -9.51 4.24
C ALA A 94 -13.52 -10.60 5.28
N ASN A 95 -14.66 -10.57 5.96
CA ASN A 95 -15.10 -11.62 6.86
C ASN A 95 -16.08 -12.56 6.13
N ASP A 96 -15.64 -13.10 5.01
CA ASP A 96 -16.43 -14.00 4.17
C ASP A 96 -15.62 -15.25 3.76
N ARG A 97 -16.21 -16.13 2.96
CA ARG A 97 -15.56 -17.33 2.45
C ARG A 97 -14.38 -17.04 1.52
N ILE A 98 -14.33 -15.85 0.95
CA ILE A 98 -13.33 -15.46 -0.03
C ILE A 98 -12.08 -14.94 0.65
N GLY A 99 -12.29 -14.11 1.66
CA GLY A 99 -11.25 -13.49 2.43
C GLY A 99 -10.93 -14.36 3.63
N ASN A 100 -9.77 -14.82 3.73
CA ASN A 100 -9.27 -15.00 5.07
C ASN A 100 -9.21 -13.61 5.66
N ASN A 101 -9.59 -13.50 6.91
CA ASN A 101 -9.43 -12.32 7.73
C ASN A 101 -7.92 -11.94 7.80
N TYR A 102 -7.38 -11.45 6.68
CA TYR A 102 -5.96 -11.15 6.49
C TYR A 102 -5.65 -9.78 7.04
N GLY A 103 -5.76 -9.67 8.36
CA GLY A 103 -5.12 -8.58 9.05
C GLY A 103 -3.61 -8.78 9.04
N LEU A 104 -2.88 -7.91 8.38
CA LEU A 104 -1.47 -7.77 8.67
C LEU A 104 -1.32 -7.06 10.01
N PRO A 105 -0.56 -7.63 10.97
CA PRO A 105 -0.26 -6.97 12.23
C PRO A 105 0.55 -5.70 12.02
N TYR A 106 0.87 -4.97 13.06
CA TYR A 106 1.74 -3.79 12.94
C TYR A 106 3.07 -4.14 12.31
N HIS A 107 3.40 -3.42 11.24
CA HIS A 107 4.60 -3.62 10.44
C HIS A 107 5.07 -2.32 9.80
N GLN A 108 6.22 -2.38 9.18
CA GLN A 108 6.78 -1.37 8.30
C GLN A 108 7.12 -2.03 6.96
N ASP A 109 6.84 -1.37 5.86
CA ASP A 109 7.07 -1.92 4.52
C ASP A 109 8.53 -1.87 4.07
N TRP A 110 9.37 -1.05 4.73
CA TRP A 110 10.77 -0.88 4.36
C TRP A 110 11.54 -2.18 4.15
N PRO A 111 11.44 -3.21 5.00
CA PRO A 111 12.18 -4.45 4.82
C PRO A 111 11.83 -5.22 3.55
N SER A 112 10.63 -5.01 2.99
CA SER A 112 10.21 -5.62 1.72
C SER A 112 10.50 -4.75 0.50
N MET A 113 10.86 -3.49 0.71
CA MET A 113 11.16 -2.53 -0.36
C MET A 113 12.67 -2.42 -0.59
N GLY A 114 13.41 -2.05 0.43
CA GLY A 114 14.87 -1.93 0.39
C GLY A 114 15.42 -0.93 -0.63
N THR A 115 14.60 -0.04 -1.17
CA THR A 115 14.96 0.88 -2.24
C THR A 115 15.73 2.10 -1.71
N SER A 116 15.11 3.23 -1.44
CA SER A 116 15.76 4.39 -0.82
C SER A 116 14.93 4.96 0.33
N SER A 117 15.49 5.90 1.10
CA SER A 117 14.74 6.62 2.13
C SER A 117 13.69 7.57 1.54
N ARG A 118 13.73 7.83 0.24
CA ARG A 118 12.73 8.62 -0.50
C ARG A 118 11.60 7.78 -1.08
N ALA A 119 11.68 6.46 -0.94
CA ALA A 119 10.63 5.57 -1.42
C ALA A 119 9.28 5.89 -0.76
N VAL A 120 8.21 5.69 -1.50
CA VAL A 120 6.84 5.94 -1.05
C VAL A 120 5.91 4.83 -1.51
N ILE A 121 4.90 4.57 -0.71
CA ILE A 121 3.78 3.72 -1.06
C ILE A 121 2.61 4.63 -1.44
N ALA A 122 2.10 4.46 -2.67
CA ALA A 122 0.81 5.00 -3.05
C ALA A 122 -0.25 3.90 -2.86
N TRP A 123 -1.20 4.15 -1.99
CA TRP A 123 -2.26 3.21 -1.64
C TRP A 123 -3.63 3.83 -1.93
N THR A 124 -4.57 3.03 -2.41
CA THR A 124 -5.97 3.43 -2.58
C THR A 124 -6.91 2.26 -2.29
N SER A 125 -8.18 2.54 -2.03
CA SER A 125 -9.23 1.53 -1.92
C SER A 125 -10.27 1.72 -3.02
N ILE A 126 -10.83 0.62 -3.52
CA ILE A 126 -11.94 0.69 -4.48
C ILE A 126 -13.32 0.83 -3.81
N ALA A 127 -13.35 0.76 -2.48
CA ALA A 127 -14.53 1.06 -1.66
C ALA A 127 -14.14 2.04 -0.56
N ASP A 128 -15.11 2.77 -0.05
CA ASP A 128 -14.86 3.67 1.06
C ASP A 128 -14.37 2.91 2.30
N VAL A 129 -13.39 3.47 2.97
CA VAL A 129 -12.90 2.98 4.26
C VAL A 129 -13.52 3.84 5.34
N ARG A 130 -14.29 3.24 6.23
CA ARG A 130 -15.01 3.91 7.31
C ARG A 130 -14.64 3.30 8.65
N LYS A 131 -14.88 4.03 9.72
CA LYS A 131 -14.65 3.57 11.08
C LYS A 131 -15.43 2.27 11.35
N GLY A 132 -14.75 1.28 11.90
CA GLY A 132 -15.33 -0.05 12.19
C GLY A 132 -15.41 -1.01 11.00
N ALA A 133 -15.12 -0.54 9.78
CA ALA A 133 -14.98 -1.39 8.60
C ALA A 133 -13.53 -1.86 8.42
N PRO A 134 -13.27 -2.85 7.55
CA PRO A 134 -11.91 -3.22 7.18
C PRO A 134 -11.14 -2.01 6.63
N GLY A 135 -9.94 -1.72 7.17
CA GLY A 135 -9.23 -0.50 6.85
C GLY A 135 -7.74 -0.56 7.15
N LEU A 136 -7.17 0.60 7.46
CA LEU A 136 -5.81 0.77 7.93
C LEU A 136 -5.78 1.54 9.25
N SER A 137 -4.96 1.07 10.17
CA SER A 137 -4.54 1.83 11.35
C SER A 137 -3.07 2.20 11.18
N ILE A 138 -2.74 3.44 11.45
CA ILE A 138 -1.39 4.00 11.32
C ILE A 138 -0.92 4.60 12.64
N VAL A 139 0.40 4.76 12.79
CA VAL A 139 1.01 5.47 13.92
C VAL A 139 1.68 6.73 13.37
N PRO A 140 1.00 7.88 13.36
CA PRO A 140 1.53 9.12 12.81
C PRO A 140 2.88 9.50 13.45
N GLY A 141 3.83 9.95 12.62
CA GLY A 141 5.17 10.32 13.08
C GLY A 141 6.13 9.16 13.35
N SER A 142 5.65 7.91 13.36
CA SER A 142 6.50 6.74 13.64
C SER A 142 7.67 6.56 12.67
N HIS A 143 7.55 7.04 11.44
CA HIS A 143 8.58 6.99 10.40
C HIS A 143 9.85 7.78 10.78
N LEU A 144 9.73 8.81 11.62
CA LEU A 144 10.87 9.63 12.08
C LEU A 144 11.87 8.84 12.94
N ARG A 145 11.43 7.72 13.50
CA ARG A 145 12.29 6.81 14.28
C ARG A 145 13.00 5.76 13.41
N GLY A 146 12.82 5.80 12.10
CA GLY A 146 13.37 4.79 11.19
C GLY A 146 12.72 3.41 11.35
N LEU A 147 13.51 2.36 11.18
CA LEU A 147 13.03 0.99 11.32
C LEU A 147 12.94 0.61 12.81
N TRP A 148 11.75 0.20 13.22
CA TRP A 148 11.49 -0.27 14.58
C TRP A 148 11.89 -1.72 14.76
N PRO A 149 12.24 -2.14 16.00
CA PRO A 149 12.49 -3.55 16.29
C PRO A 149 11.32 -4.46 15.93
N GLY A 150 11.62 -5.60 15.36
CA GLY A 150 10.65 -6.57 14.93
C GLY A 150 11.33 -7.82 14.37
N LYS A 151 10.54 -8.73 13.86
CA LYS A 151 11.01 -10.01 13.32
C LYS A 151 10.45 -10.30 11.95
N GLN A 152 11.22 -11.02 11.15
CA GLN A 152 10.73 -11.55 9.88
C GLN A 152 9.83 -12.76 10.13
N THR A 153 8.63 -12.73 9.54
CA THR A 153 7.65 -13.82 9.57
C THR A 153 7.26 -14.22 8.15
N ASP A 154 6.42 -15.23 8.02
CA ASP A 154 5.74 -15.59 6.75
C ASP A 154 4.84 -14.46 6.21
N ARG A 155 4.42 -13.55 7.09
CA ARG A 155 3.60 -12.36 6.76
C ARG A 155 4.41 -11.08 6.52
N GLY A 156 5.73 -11.17 6.47
CA GLY A 156 6.63 -10.04 6.33
C GLY A 156 7.31 -9.66 7.64
N TYR A 157 7.84 -8.43 7.70
CA TYR A 157 8.50 -7.89 8.89
C TYR A 157 7.45 -7.34 9.85
N VAL A 158 7.23 -8.03 10.95
CA VAL A 158 6.22 -7.71 11.96
C VAL A 158 6.90 -7.13 13.18
N LEU A 159 6.34 -6.07 13.73
CA LEU A 159 6.84 -5.45 14.96
C LEU A 159 6.51 -6.33 16.16
N ASP A 160 7.37 -6.26 17.18
CA ASP A 160 7.10 -6.94 18.43
C ASP A 160 5.84 -6.35 19.09
N ASP A 161 5.06 -7.20 19.76
CA ASP A 161 3.74 -6.89 20.37
C ASP A 161 3.84 -5.93 21.57
N GLN A 162 4.63 -4.88 21.46
CA GLN A 162 4.66 -3.82 22.45
C GLN A 162 3.45 -2.90 22.24
N ALA A 163 2.94 -2.35 23.32
CA ALA A 163 1.87 -1.37 23.25
C ALA A 163 2.27 -0.24 22.27
N ILE A 164 1.61 -0.22 21.13
CA ILE A 164 1.82 0.80 20.11
C ILE A 164 0.87 1.95 20.44
N ASP A 165 1.40 2.98 21.09
CA ASP A 165 0.63 4.17 21.44
C ASP A 165 0.46 5.10 20.22
N GLY A 166 -0.61 5.89 20.26
CA GLY A 166 -0.88 6.93 19.26
C GLY A 166 -1.37 6.42 17.92
N ALA A 167 -1.77 5.14 17.83
CA ALA A 167 -2.37 4.60 16.61
C ALA A 167 -3.74 5.25 16.33
N CYS A 168 -4.02 5.55 15.07
CA CYS A 168 -5.32 6.03 14.61
C CYS A 168 -5.79 5.26 13.38
N ASP A 169 -7.10 5.02 13.33
CA ASP A 169 -7.74 4.38 12.21
C ASP A 169 -8.07 5.42 11.13
N LEU A 170 -7.72 5.13 9.89
CA LEU A 170 -7.95 6.05 8.78
C LEU A 170 -9.35 5.84 8.18
N GLU A 171 -9.99 6.96 7.86
CA GLU A 171 -11.16 7.01 6.98
C GLU A 171 -10.73 7.61 5.64
N ILE A 172 -11.00 6.89 4.55
CA ILE A 172 -10.53 7.26 3.21
C ILE A 172 -11.64 6.96 2.21
N ASP A 173 -12.02 7.93 1.40
CA ASP A 173 -12.97 7.72 0.31
C ASP A 173 -12.34 6.91 -0.82
N ALA A 174 -13.16 6.12 -1.51
CA ALA A 174 -12.73 5.33 -2.65
C ALA A 174 -12.04 6.21 -3.71
N GLY A 175 -10.86 5.79 -4.14
CA GLY A 175 -10.07 6.52 -5.14
C GLY A 175 -9.25 7.70 -4.62
N HIS A 176 -9.39 8.09 -3.34
CA HIS A 176 -8.37 8.93 -2.72
C HIS A 176 -7.05 8.17 -2.62
N VAL A 177 -5.94 8.87 -2.72
CA VAL A 177 -4.61 8.28 -2.63
C VAL A 177 -4.00 8.59 -1.28
N LEU A 178 -3.64 7.55 -0.56
CA LEU A 178 -2.82 7.63 0.64
C LEU A 178 -1.36 7.41 0.24
N PHE A 179 -0.54 8.45 0.38
CA PHE A 179 0.91 8.32 0.33
C PHE A 179 1.42 7.98 1.71
N MET A 180 2.23 6.94 1.81
CA MET A 180 2.85 6.49 3.06
C MET A 180 4.35 6.34 2.93
N SER A 181 5.07 6.77 3.95
CA SER A 181 6.48 6.40 4.13
C SER A 181 6.58 4.88 4.36
N PRO A 182 7.56 4.19 3.75
CA PRO A 182 7.79 2.77 4.05
C PRO A 182 8.23 2.51 5.50
N TYR A 183 8.60 3.56 6.22
CA TYR A 183 8.89 3.51 7.66
C TYR A 183 7.68 3.84 8.55
N LEU A 184 6.53 4.18 7.98
CA LEU A 184 5.31 4.40 8.76
C LEU A 184 4.83 3.08 9.34
N VAL A 185 4.69 3.03 10.66
CA VAL A 185 4.10 1.87 11.34
C VAL A 185 2.61 1.82 11.05
N HIS A 186 2.14 0.71 10.54
CA HIS A 186 0.73 0.53 10.19
C HIS A 186 0.30 -0.94 10.29
N ARG A 187 -1.00 -1.16 10.34
CA ARG A 187 -1.61 -2.48 10.28
C ARG A 187 -2.87 -2.48 9.45
N THR A 188 -3.29 -3.66 9.01
CA THR A 188 -4.62 -3.86 8.45
C THR A 188 -5.64 -3.99 9.58
N LEU A 189 -6.72 -3.21 9.51
CA LEU A 189 -7.89 -3.42 10.34
C LEU A 189 -8.77 -4.48 9.70
N THR A 190 -9.20 -5.42 10.52
CA THR A 190 -10.23 -6.40 10.17
C THR A 190 -11.52 -6.03 10.86
N SER A 191 -12.65 -6.45 10.31
CA SER A 191 -13.96 -6.21 10.89
C SER A 191 -14.69 -7.54 11.09
N GLU A 192 -15.55 -7.61 12.09
CA GLU A 192 -16.47 -8.72 12.30
C GLU A 192 -17.74 -8.60 11.45
N VAL A 193 -17.98 -7.44 10.85
CA VAL A 193 -19.09 -7.24 9.92
C VAL A 193 -18.76 -7.82 8.54
N THR A 194 -19.80 -8.10 7.75
CA THR A 194 -19.69 -8.73 6.41
C THR A 194 -19.16 -7.83 5.32
N ASP A 195 -18.64 -6.65 5.68
CA ASP A 195 -18.04 -5.72 4.75
C ASP A 195 -16.71 -6.22 4.20
N TRP A 196 -16.41 -5.80 2.99
CA TRP A 196 -15.15 -6.10 2.33
C TRP A 196 -14.39 -4.83 1.96
N LYS A 197 -13.09 -4.95 1.91
CA LYS A 197 -12.19 -3.94 1.36
C LYS A 197 -11.28 -4.59 0.33
N LEU A 198 -11.16 -3.96 -0.82
CA LEU A 198 -10.10 -4.26 -1.77
C LEU A 198 -9.26 -3.03 -1.96
N SER A 199 -8.03 -3.11 -1.54
CA SER A 199 -7.05 -2.05 -1.73
C SER A 199 -6.04 -2.41 -2.81
N LEU A 200 -5.53 -1.37 -3.43
CA LEU A 200 -4.48 -1.39 -4.44
C LEU A 200 -3.33 -0.55 -3.93
N SER A 201 -2.11 -1.00 -4.10
CA SER A 201 -0.94 -0.21 -3.73
C SER A 201 0.21 -0.42 -4.70
N CYS A 202 0.95 0.65 -4.93
CA CYS A 202 2.15 0.66 -5.76
C CYS A 202 3.30 1.33 -5.01
N ARG A 203 4.53 0.90 -5.29
CA ARG A 203 5.74 1.43 -4.68
C ARG A 203 6.46 2.28 -5.70
N PHE A 204 6.83 3.47 -5.27
CA PHE A 204 7.60 4.41 -6.07
C PHE A 204 8.90 4.78 -5.37
N ASP A 205 9.88 5.15 -6.15
CA ASP A 205 11.11 5.78 -5.69
C ASP A 205 11.46 6.94 -6.61
N ASP A 206 12.41 7.74 -6.18
CA ASP A 206 12.96 8.83 -6.98
C ASP A 206 14.20 8.34 -7.75
N PHE A 207 14.12 8.31 -9.07
CA PHE A 207 15.26 7.89 -9.92
C PHE A 207 16.52 8.72 -9.68
N SER A 208 16.36 9.97 -9.25
CA SER A 208 17.47 10.84 -8.90
C SER A 208 18.12 10.53 -7.54
N CYS A 209 17.59 9.57 -6.77
CA CYS A 209 18.09 9.26 -5.44
C CYS A 209 19.33 8.37 -5.47
N ASP A 210 20.46 8.90 -5.03
CA ASP A 210 21.74 8.18 -4.94
C ASP A 210 21.67 6.89 -4.11
N GLN A 211 20.85 6.86 -3.07
CA GLN A 211 20.70 5.66 -2.24
C GLN A 211 20.16 4.48 -3.05
N TRP A 212 19.18 4.74 -3.91
CA TRP A 212 18.61 3.68 -4.75
C TRP A 212 19.61 3.20 -5.80
N SER A 213 20.31 4.12 -6.48
CA SER A 213 21.34 3.76 -7.47
C SER A 213 22.50 2.95 -6.85
N ARG A 214 22.96 3.33 -5.66
CA ARG A 214 24.00 2.59 -4.91
C ARG A 214 23.58 1.18 -4.53
N ARG A 215 22.28 0.91 -4.43
CA ARG A 215 21.72 -0.42 -4.18
C ARG A 215 21.40 -1.20 -5.47
N GLY A 216 21.88 -0.73 -6.61
CA GLY A 216 21.68 -1.39 -7.91
C GLY A 216 20.23 -1.39 -8.38
N PHE A 217 19.46 -0.36 -8.03
CA PHE A 217 18.05 -0.20 -8.43
C PHE A 217 17.17 -1.39 -8.04
N VAL A 218 17.26 -1.83 -6.80
CA VAL A 218 16.47 -2.94 -6.26
C VAL A 218 14.97 -2.69 -6.42
N SER A 219 14.22 -3.75 -6.71
CA SER A 219 12.75 -3.71 -6.78
C SER A 219 12.13 -4.14 -5.47
N ALA A 220 11.02 -3.48 -5.10
CA ALA A 220 10.19 -3.92 -3.99
C ALA A 220 9.59 -5.32 -4.29
N TYR A 221 9.48 -6.13 -3.25
CA TYR A 221 8.97 -7.52 -3.32
C TYR A 221 9.67 -8.41 -4.34
N ARG A 222 10.86 -8.05 -4.76
CA ARG A 222 11.66 -8.95 -5.57
C ARG A 222 11.85 -10.22 -4.75
N THR A 223 11.38 -11.33 -5.29
CA THR A 223 11.52 -12.65 -4.67
C THR A 223 12.96 -12.82 -4.23
N ALA A 224 13.11 -13.20 -3.00
CA ALA A 224 14.36 -13.35 -2.31
C ALA A 224 15.22 -14.49 -2.89
N VAL A 225 15.65 -14.33 -4.13
CA VAL A 225 16.70 -15.21 -4.62
C VAL A 225 17.98 -14.96 -3.82
N ASP A 226 18.11 -13.85 -3.17
CA ASP A 226 19.12 -13.67 -2.13
C ASP A 226 18.94 -12.33 -1.41
N ARG A 227 18.03 -12.31 -0.44
CA ARG A 227 17.99 -11.20 0.53
C ARG A 227 19.35 -10.94 1.16
N GLN A 228 20.18 -11.98 1.35
CA GLN A 228 21.52 -11.83 1.92
C GLN A 228 22.47 -11.11 0.98
N VAL A 229 22.41 -11.33 -0.33
CA VAL A 229 23.23 -10.58 -1.29
C VAL A 229 22.86 -9.10 -1.30
N TYR A 230 21.56 -8.77 -1.21
CA TYR A 230 21.11 -7.38 -1.17
C TYR A 230 21.35 -6.69 0.18
N LEU A 231 21.46 -7.44 1.26
CA LEU A 231 21.71 -6.89 2.60
C LEU A 231 23.17 -6.94 3.01
N SER A 232 23.96 -7.87 2.47
CA SER A 232 25.38 -8.04 2.83
C SER A 232 26.36 -7.38 1.87
N GLY A 233 25.90 -6.88 0.75
CA GLY A 233 26.73 -6.21 -0.26
C GLY A 233 26.81 -4.69 -0.14
N PHE A 234 26.34 -4.11 1.00
CA PHE A 234 26.29 -2.65 1.19
C PHE A 234 26.86 -2.22 2.51
#